data_ed1c0b347df68fcfec507c2937b98322
#
_entry.id   ed1c0b347df68fcfec507c2937b98322
#
_cell.length_a   1.000
_cell.length_b   1.000
_cell.length_c   1.000
_cell.angle_alpha   90.00
_cell.angle_beta   90.00
_cell.angle_gamma   90.00
#
_symmetry.space_group_name_H-M   'P 1'
#
loop_
_entity.id
_entity.type
_entity.pdbx_description
1 polymer ?
#
loop_
_entity_poly.entity_id
_entity_poly.type
_entity_poly.pdbx_seq_one_letter_code
_entity_poly.pdbx_strand_id
1 'polypeptide(L)'
;MKKIHVSADREYDVLVNVDYLTALIDRSQGRARVAVVFSESMKDRIPQLEAGDCEFFYLPIPDGEAGKSAAVLVQAWNWLGAAGFTRADLIVGIGGGAVTDFAGYLAASWLRGMDWIAVPTTVAGMVDAAVGGKTGINSDYGKNLIGAFHSPIAVLIDPSWLETLSDRDFAAGLAEVVKCGFIADGEILKLIALKSLVDIRASRELTVELIERSVAVKARVVSGDFKESFEVLGAAVLSETLPDAVSRV
;
A
#
# COMPACT_ATOMS: atom_id res chain seq x y z
N MET A 1 -1.33 -0.31 -18.38
CA MET A 1 -1.77 0.49 -17.21
C MET A 1 -3.28 0.36 -17.08
N LYS A 2 -3.76 0.02 -15.90
CA LYS A 2 -5.19 0.00 -15.54
C LYS A 2 -5.43 0.97 -14.39
N LYS A 3 -6.51 1.69 -14.47
CA LYS A 3 -6.98 2.63 -13.46
C LYS A 3 -8.17 2.01 -12.72
N ILE A 4 -8.09 1.92 -11.39
CA ILE A 4 -9.16 1.43 -10.52
C ILE A 4 -9.50 2.55 -9.55
N HIS A 5 -10.76 3.00 -9.59
CA HIS A 5 -11.25 4.08 -8.76
C HIS A 5 -11.66 3.57 -7.38
N VAL A 6 -11.35 4.33 -6.33
CA VAL A 6 -11.70 4.05 -4.94
C VAL A 6 -12.42 5.27 -4.36
N SER A 7 -13.62 5.04 -3.83
CA SER A 7 -14.42 6.04 -3.11
C SER A 7 -14.34 5.75 -1.61
N ALA A 8 -13.64 6.60 -0.87
CA ALA A 8 -13.40 6.46 0.56
C ALA A 8 -13.69 7.80 1.28
N ASP A 9 -12.88 8.21 2.28
CA ASP A 9 -12.96 9.57 2.85
C ASP A 9 -12.63 10.66 1.82
N ARG A 10 -11.86 10.28 0.81
CA ARG A 10 -11.67 11.02 -0.44
C ARG A 10 -11.65 10.04 -1.61
N GLU A 11 -11.97 10.53 -2.80
CA GLU A 11 -11.85 9.77 -4.05
C GLU A 11 -10.39 9.78 -4.52
N TYR A 12 -9.90 8.62 -4.95
CA TYR A 12 -8.57 8.49 -5.52
C TYR A 12 -8.50 7.30 -6.49
N ASP A 13 -7.42 7.23 -7.24
CA ASP A 13 -7.18 6.17 -8.21
C ASP A 13 -6.00 5.30 -7.83
N VAL A 14 -6.17 4.00 -7.98
CA VAL A 14 -5.08 3.02 -7.99
C VAL A 14 -4.68 2.79 -9.44
N LEU A 15 -3.44 3.08 -9.77
CA LEU A 15 -2.86 2.86 -11.09
C LEU A 15 -2.03 1.58 -11.07
N VAL A 16 -2.47 0.56 -11.78
CA VAL A 16 -1.80 -0.74 -11.85
C VAL A 16 -1.03 -0.86 -13.16
N ASN A 17 0.16 -1.46 -13.07
CA ASN A 17 1.10 -1.63 -14.18
C ASN A 17 1.51 -0.28 -14.80
N VAL A 18 2.01 0.59 -13.95
CA VAL A 18 2.48 1.95 -14.29
C VAL A 18 3.99 2.03 -14.02
N ASP A 19 4.70 2.80 -14.79
CA ASP A 19 6.02 3.29 -14.41
C ASP A 19 5.86 4.32 -13.29
N TYR A 20 6.24 3.93 -12.06
CA TYR A 20 5.99 4.75 -10.88
C TYR A 20 6.76 6.06 -10.90
N LEU A 21 7.96 6.09 -11.52
CA LEU A 21 8.79 7.30 -11.58
C LEU A 21 8.12 8.39 -12.41
N THR A 22 7.72 8.05 -13.63
CA THR A 22 6.98 8.97 -14.51
C THR A 22 5.70 9.46 -13.85
N ALA A 23 4.91 8.52 -13.26
CA ALA A 23 3.65 8.87 -12.63
C ALA A 23 3.83 9.72 -11.37
N LEU A 24 4.92 9.54 -10.62
CA LEU A 24 5.26 10.33 -9.44
C LEU A 24 5.72 11.73 -9.83
N ILE A 25 6.62 11.85 -10.81
CA ILE A 25 7.09 13.14 -11.34
C ILE A 25 5.91 14.00 -11.81
N ASP A 26 4.99 13.42 -12.56
CA ASP A 26 3.79 14.13 -13.02
C ASP A 26 2.94 14.66 -11.87
N ARG A 27 2.80 13.88 -10.77
CA ARG A 27 2.01 14.26 -9.58
C ARG A 27 2.74 15.20 -8.63
N SER A 28 4.04 15.32 -8.79
CA SER A 28 4.87 16.24 -8.00
C SER A 28 4.89 17.66 -8.62
N GLN A 29 4.42 17.81 -9.85
CA GLN A 29 4.36 19.12 -10.52
C GLN A 29 3.47 20.09 -9.73
N GLY A 30 3.96 21.32 -9.55
CA GLY A 30 3.27 22.36 -8.77
C GLY A 30 3.38 22.23 -7.26
N ARG A 31 4.07 21.20 -6.75
CA ARG A 31 4.45 21.10 -5.34
C ARG A 31 5.80 21.77 -5.12
N ALA A 32 5.96 22.47 -4.00
CA ALA A 32 7.27 23.04 -3.63
C ALA A 32 8.21 21.95 -3.10
N ARG A 33 7.68 21.00 -2.30
CA ARG A 33 8.47 19.92 -1.68
C ARG A 33 7.74 18.58 -1.74
N VAL A 34 8.53 17.52 -1.90
CA VAL A 34 8.10 16.14 -1.80
C VAL A 34 8.99 15.37 -0.83
N ALA A 35 8.41 14.79 0.20
CA ALA A 35 9.09 13.90 1.14
C ALA A 35 8.96 12.46 0.65
N VAL A 36 10.06 11.81 0.28
CA VAL A 36 10.11 10.40 -0.11
C VAL A 36 10.52 9.58 1.11
N VAL A 37 9.59 8.81 1.66
CA VAL A 37 9.78 7.92 2.81
C VAL A 37 9.95 6.49 2.31
N PHE A 38 10.99 5.80 2.73
CA PHE A 38 11.31 4.45 2.25
C PHE A 38 12.11 3.65 3.28
N SER A 39 12.13 2.31 3.15
CA SER A 39 12.95 1.44 3.99
C SER A 39 14.43 1.65 3.75
N GLU A 40 15.25 1.67 4.81
CA GLU A 40 16.70 1.91 4.73
C GLU A 40 17.41 0.95 3.76
N SER A 41 17.01 -0.32 3.73
CA SER A 41 17.53 -1.31 2.80
C SER A 41 17.26 -1.02 1.32
N MET A 42 16.33 -0.10 1.02
CA MET A 42 15.99 0.30 -0.35
C MET A 42 16.77 1.53 -0.83
N LYS A 43 17.63 2.12 0.01
CA LYS A 43 18.31 3.40 -0.26
C LYS A 43 18.99 3.46 -1.63
N ASP A 44 19.69 2.39 -2.01
CA ASP A 44 20.43 2.35 -3.28
C ASP A 44 19.51 2.13 -4.51
N ARG A 45 18.23 1.87 -4.28
CA ARG A 45 17.21 1.65 -5.33
C ARG A 45 16.29 2.84 -5.54
N ILE A 46 16.32 3.81 -4.63
CA ILE A 46 15.52 5.02 -4.75
C ILE A 46 16.33 6.06 -5.53
N PRO A 47 15.94 6.38 -6.76
CA PRO A 47 16.67 7.35 -7.56
C PRO A 47 16.49 8.77 -7.03
N GLN A 48 17.44 9.64 -7.34
CA GLN A 48 17.25 11.08 -7.17
C GLN A 48 16.23 11.53 -8.22
N LEU A 49 15.18 12.22 -7.77
CA LEU A 49 14.07 12.66 -8.61
C LEU A 49 14.21 14.15 -8.89
N GLU A 50 13.80 14.55 -10.10
CA GLU A 50 13.72 15.94 -10.54
C GLU A 50 12.36 16.20 -11.19
N ALA A 51 11.64 17.23 -10.75
CA ALA A 51 10.36 17.63 -11.31
C ALA A 51 10.22 19.17 -11.29
N GLY A 52 10.79 19.83 -12.29
CA GLY A 52 10.79 21.29 -12.38
C GLY A 52 11.41 21.95 -11.16
N ASP A 53 10.67 22.86 -10.52
CA ASP A 53 11.12 23.58 -9.32
C ASP A 53 10.82 22.82 -8.01
N CYS A 54 10.35 21.58 -8.07
CA CYS A 54 10.02 20.77 -6.91
C CYS A 54 11.28 20.20 -6.25
N GLU A 55 11.45 20.43 -4.96
CA GLU A 55 12.55 19.86 -4.16
C GLU A 55 12.14 18.50 -3.57
N PHE A 56 12.99 17.48 -3.79
CA PHE A 56 12.79 16.15 -3.21
C PHE A 56 13.67 15.93 -1.98
N PHE A 57 13.04 15.53 -0.89
CA PHE A 57 13.66 15.21 0.39
C PHE A 57 13.52 13.72 0.67
N TYR A 58 14.58 13.06 1.11
CA TYR A 58 14.64 11.60 1.25
C TYR A 58 14.77 11.22 2.73
N LEU A 59 13.79 10.46 3.23
CA LEU A 59 13.73 9.99 4.61
C LEU A 59 13.77 8.47 4.66
N PRO A 60 14.94 7.84 4.85
CA PRO A 60 15.00 6.42 5.16
C PRO A 60 14.46 6.17 6.56
N ILE A 61 13.68 5.08 6.71
CA ILE A 61 13.20 4.58 7.99
C ILE A 61 13.65 3.14 8.20
N PRO A 62 13.74 2.64 9.44
CA PRO A 62 14.08 1.25 9.70
C PRO A 62 13.18 0.27 8.94
N ASP A 63 13.74 -0.87 8.54
CA ASP A 63 13.04 -1.88 7.77
C ASP A 63 11.88 -2.53 8.53
N GLY A 64 10.83 -2.86 7.80
CA GLY A 64 9.68 -3.60 8.29
C GLY A 64 8.99 -2.93 9.47
N GLU A 65 8.53 -3.73 10.45
CA GLU A 65 7.76 -3.24 11.59
C GLU A 65 8.56 -2.34 12.55
N ALA A 66 9.89 -2.39 12.52
CA ALA A 66 10.74 -1.49 13.31
C ALA A 66 10.57 -0.02 12.88
N GLY A 67 10.26 0.22 11.61
CA GLY A 67 9.95 1.57 11.11
C GLY A 67 8.63 2.13 11.63
N LYS A 68 7.68 1.26 12.01
CA LYS A 68 6.34 1.65 12.48
C LYS A 68 6.30 1.95 13.98
N SER A 69 7.17 2.79 14.48
CA SER A 69 7.24 3.14 15.90
C SER A 69 7.01 4.63 16.17
N ALA A 70 6.55 4.95 17.37
CA ALA A 70 6.38 6.34 17.81
C ALA A 70 7.71 7.12 17.79
N ALA A 71 8.82 6.47 18.11
CA ALA A 71 10.14 7.09 18.10
C ALA A 71 10.54 7.54 16.68
N VAL A 72 10.35 6.68 15.68
CA VAL A 72 10.60 7.00 14.26
C VAL A 72 9.66 8.11 13.79
N LEU A 73 8.39 8.07 14.21
CA LEU A 73 7.41 9.10 13.83
C LEU A 73 7.79 10.49 14.37
N VAL A 74 8.23 10.57 15.62
CA VAL A 74 8.71 11.84 16.21
C VAL A 74 9.93 12.36 15.44
N GLN A 75 10.87 11.51 15.06
CA GLN A 75 12.01 11.91 14.22
C GLN A 75 11.56 12.44 12.86
N ALA A 76 10.60 11.76 12.22
CA ALA A 76 10.03 12.18 10.93
C ALA A 76 9.31 13.54 11.03
N TRP A 77 8.54 13.80 12.09
CA TRP A 77 7.93 15.12 12.30
C TRP A 77 8.96 16.23 12.47
N ASN A 78 10.01 15.99 13.27
CA ASN A 78 11.09 16.97 13.46
C ASN A 78 11.82 17.24 12.14
N TRP A 79 12.03 16.20 11.33
CA TRP A 79 12.66 16.30 10.02
C TRP A 79 11.79 17.12 9.04
N LEU A 80 10.48 16.85 8.96
CA LEU A 80 9.55 17.65 8.15
C LEU A 80 9.54 19.13 8.60
N GLY A 81 9.53 19.35 9.92
CA GLY A 81 9.58 20.71 10.49
C GLY A 81 10.86 21.47 10.14
N ALA A 82 12.02 20.81 10.27
CA ALA A 82 13.31 21.40 9.93
C ALA A 82 13.42 21.72 8.43
N ALA A 83 12.82 20.91 7.56
CA ALA A 83 12.78 21.13 6.11
C ALA A 83 11.66 22.10 5.68
N GLY A 84 10.85 22.61 6.62
CA GLY A 84 9.81 23.61 6.34
C GLY A 84 8.63 23.10 5.53
N PHE A 85 8.26 21.80 5.68
CA PHE A 85 7.10 21.23 5.01
C PHE A 85 5.79 21.87 5.45
N THR A 86 4.96 22.21 4.48
CA THR A 86 3.65 22.81 4.62
C THR A 86 2.53 21.82 4.22
N ARG A 87 1.28 22.18 4.43
CA ARG A 87 0.13 21.35 4.01
C ARG A 87 -0.02 21.23 2.49
N ALA A 88 0.59 22.12 1.72
CA ALA A 88 0.57 22.09 0.25
C ALA A 88 1.61 21.15 -0.37
N ASP A 89 2.55 20.67 0.45
CA ASP A 89 3.58 19.74 0.01
C ASP A 89 3.06 18.29 -0.04
N LEU A 90 3.90 17.33 -0.39
CA LEU A 90 3.51 15.95 -0.64
C LEU A 90 4.40 14.97 0.14
N ILE A 91 3.80 13.92 0.70
CA ILE A 91 4.53 12.74 1.21
C ILE A 91 4.36 11.58 0.23
N VAL A 92 5.42 10.84 -0.03
CA VAL A 92 5.42 9.62 -0.85
C VAL A 92 6.02 8.49 -0.03
N GLY A 93 5.25 7.41 0.16
CA GLY A 93 5.74 6.20 0.80
C GLY A 93 6.10 5.15 -0.24
N ILE A 94 7.39 4.82 -0.38
CA ILE A 94 7.89 3.79 -1.30
C ILE A 94 8.38 2.60 -0.49
N GLY A 95 7.62 1.49 -0.48
CA GLY A 95 7.99 0.31 0.29
C GLY A 95 6.87 -0.70 0.46
N GLY A 96 7.09 -1.69 1.31
CA GLY A 96 6.03 -2.64 1.70
C GLY A 96 4.95 -1.98 2.58
N GLY A 97 3.98 -2.76 3.02
CA GLY A 97 2.86 -2.28 3.85
C GLY A 97 3.28 -1.47 5.07
N ALA A 98 4.38 -1.83 5.72
CA ALA A 98 4.88 -1.08 6.88
C ALA A 98 5.25 0.36 6.53
N VAL A 99 5.88 0.58 5.36
CA VAL A 99 6.25 1.93 4.90
C VAL A 99 5.02 2.72 4.48
N THR A 100 4.09 2.10 3.75
CA THR A 100 2.87 2.79 3.31
C THR A 100 1.98 3.19 4.49
N ASP A 101 1.82 2.32 5.50
CA ASP A 101 1.10 2.63 6.73
C ASP A 101 1.74 3.80 7.49
N PHE A 102 3.07 3.75 7.64
CA PHE A 102 3.82 4.80 8.32
C PHE A 102 3.73 6.14 7.57
N ALA A 103 3.99 6.14 6.26
CA ALA A 103 3.96 7.36 5.44
C ALA A 103 2.57 8.01 5.42
N GLY A 104 1.53 7.19 5.32
CA GLY A 104 0.15 7.66 5.41
C GLY A 104 -0.18 8.26 6.77
N TYR A 105 0.29 7.66 7.89
CA TYR A 105 0.06 8.21 9.22
C TYR A 105 0.92 9.46 9.48
N LEU A 106 2.13 9.51 8.96
CA LEU A 106 2.94 10.73 8.97
C LEU A 106 2.20 11.88 8.25
N ALA A 107 1.61 11.60 7.09
CA ALA A 107 0.81 12.57 6.35
C ALA A 107 -0.47 12.97 7.11
N ALA A 108 -1.17 12.03 7.70
CA ALA A 108 -2.39 12.29 8.48
C ALA A 108 -2.14 13.18 9.69
N SER A 109 -1.00 12.99 10.35
CA SER A 109 -0.67 13.66 11.62
C SER A 109 0.08 14.99 11.45
N TRP A 110 0.85 15.17 10.37
CA TRP A 110 1.55 16.43 10.10
C TRP A 110 0.57 17.54 9.73
N LEU A 111 0.61 18.66 10.44
CA LEU A 111 -0.25 19.84 10.24
C LEU A 111 -1.76 19.50 10.14
N ARG A 112 -2.22 18.42 10.76
CA ARG A 112 -3.61 17.89 10.72
C ARG A 112 -4.04 17.36 9.36
N GLY A 113 -3.10 16.87 8.57
CA GLY A 113 -3.32 16.23 7.28
C GLY A 113 -2.69 16.97 6.11
N MET A 114 -1.98 16.22 5.29
CA MET A 114 -1.44 16.63 4.01
C MET A 114 -1.61 15.52 2.97
N ASP A 115 -1.42 15.84 1.71
CA ASP A 115 -1.51 14.86 0.63
C ASP A 115 -0.39 13.83 0.70
N TRP A 116 -0.71 12.59 0.33
CA TRP A 116 0.28 11.56 0.20
C TRP A 116 0.00 10.58 -0.95
N ILE A 117 1.03 9.90 -1.41
CA ILE A 117 1.00 8.85 -2.45
C ILE A 117 1.63 7.59 -1.89
N ALA A 118 0.99 6.44 -2.15
CA ALA A 118 1.57 5.14 -1.88
C ALA A 118 2.21 4.55 -3.15
N VAL A 119 3.44 4.05 -3.00
CA VAL A 119 4.15 3.25 -4.01
C VAL A 119 4.52 1.91 -3.36
N PRO A 120 3.57 0.96 -3.32
CA PRO A 120 3.81 -0.33 -2.69
C PRO A 120 4.79 -1.18 -3.50
N THR A 121 5.74 -1.83 -2.82
CA THR A 121 6.81 -2.63 -3.44
C THR A 121 6.70 -4.13 -3.15
N THR A 122 5.68 -4.56 -2.41
CA THR A 122 5.39 -5.96 -2.09
C THR A 122 4.00 -6.35 -2.58
N VAL A 123 3.76 -7.64 -2.84
CA VAL A 123 2.43 -8.11 -3.27
C VAL A 123 1.35 -7.72 -2.23
N ALA A 124 1.58 -7.99 -0.94
CA ALA A 124 0.63 -7.63 0.12
C ALA A 124 0.40 -6.10 0.19
N GLY A 125 1.44 -5.29 -0.01
CA GLY A 125 1.31 -3.84 -0.11
C GLY A 125 0.44 -3.42 -1.29
N MET A 126 0.63 -4.05 -2.45
CA MET A 126 -0.08 -3.72 -3.70
C MET A 126 -1.56 -4.06 -3.64
N VAL A 127 -1.93 -5.21 -3.06
CA VAL A 127 -3.30 -5.73 -3.12
C VAL A 127 -4.15 -5.45 -1.88
N ASP A 128 -3.52 -5.03 -0.77
CA ASP A 128 -4.20 -4.81 0.50
C ASP A 128 -3.76 -3.51 1.17
N ALA A 129 -2.55 -3.43 1.76
CA ALA A 129 -2.17 -2.38 2.69
C ALA A 129 -2.23 -0.96 2.10
N ALA A 130 -1.82 -0.74 0.84
CA ALA A 130 -1.83 0.58 0.22
C ALA A 130 -3.24 1.04 -0.23
N VAL A 131 -4.25 0.15 -0.20
CA VAL A 131 -5.60 0.44 -0.68
C VAL A 131 -6.56 0.51 0.50
N GLY A 132 -7.16 1.66 0.76
CA GLY A 132 -8.17 1.82 1.81
C GLY A 132 -7.86 2.88 2.86
N GLY A 133 -6.69 3.54 2.80
CA GLY A 133 -6.37 4.66 3.68
C GLY A 133 -6.22 4.30 5.17
N LYS A 134 -6.14 3.02 5.53
CA LYS A 134 -5.74 2.61 6.87
C LYS A 134 -4.27 2.92 7.03
N THR A 135 -3.94 3.78 7.98
CA THR A 135 -2.57 4.23 8.22
C THR A 135 -2.27 4.14 9.70
N GLY A 136 -1.03 3.84 10.09
CA GLY A 136 -0.75 3.72 11.50
C GLY A 136 0.64 3.22 11.84
N ILE A 137 0.88 3.23 13.16
CA ILE A 137 2.09 2.73 13.80
C ILE A 137 1.74 1.73 14.89
N ASN A 138 2.76 1.03 15.35
CA ASN A 138 2.65 0.06 16.44
C ASN A 138 2.80 0.74 17.81
N SER A 139 2.24 0.12 18.82
CA SER A 139 2.46 0.45 20.23
C SER A 139 3.06 -0.76 20.96
N ASP A 140 3.44 -0.57 22.21
CA ASP A 140 3.92 -1.66 23.06
C ASP A 140 2.85 -2.74 23.31
N TYR A 141 1.58 -2.42 23.07
CA TYR A 141 0.43 -3.32 23.29
C TYR A 141 0.01 -4.10 22.03
N GLY A 142 0.51 -3.70 20.83
CA GLY A 142 0.19 -4.41 19.59
C GLY A 142 0.43 -3.59 18.33
N LYS A 143 0.26 -4.29 17.21
CA LYS A 143 0.41 -3.70 15.88
C LYS A 143 -0.81 -2.84 15.52
N ASN A 144 -0.57 -1.73 14.78
CA ASN A 144 -1.59 -0.88 14.17
C ASN A 144 -2.62 -0.27 15.14
N LEU A 145 -2.31 -0.19 16.46
CA LEU A 145 -3.25 0.35 17.44
C LEU A 145 -3.31 1.89 17.45
N ILE A 146 -2.31 2.54 16.86
CA ILE A 146 -2.25 3.99 16.74
C ILE A 146 -2.29 4.35 15.26
N GLY A 147 -3.32 5.05 14.83
CA GLY A 147 -3.47 5.33 13.40
C GLY A 147 -4.59 6.31 13.09
N ALA A 148 -4.77 6.51 11.81
CA ALA A 148 -5.85 7.32 11.23
C ALA A 148 -6.34 6.69 9.92
N PHE A 149 -7.59 6.97 9.59
CA PHE A 149 -8.09 6.77 8.25
C PHE A 149 -7.73 8.01 7.42
N HIS A 150 -6.82 7.85 6.49
CA HIS A 150 -6.32 8.93 5.65
C HIS A 150 -5.98 8.41 4.26
N SER A 151 -6.90 8.55 3.32
CA SER A 151 -6.71 8.04 1.95
C SER A 151 -5.58 8.77 1.22
N PRO A 152 -4.79 8.05 0.41
CA PRO A 152 -3.83 8.68 -0.49
C PRO A 152 -4.53 9.47 -1.60
N ILE A 153 -3.82 10.35 -2.27
CA ILE A 153 -4.31 10.97 -3.51
C ILE A 153 -4.13 10.04 -4.72
N ALA A 154 -3.23 9.08 -4.62
CA ALA A 154 -3.04 8.02 -5.61
C ALA A 154 -2.27 6.84 -5.00
N VAL A 155 -2.47 5.65 -5.56
CA VAL A 155 -1.62 4.48 -5.35
C VAL A 155 -0.98 4.12 -6.68
N LEU A 156 0.35 4.02 -6.73
CA LEU A 156 1.13 3.72 -7.93
C LEU A 156 1.73 2.32 -7.82
N ILE A 157 1.16 1.38 -8.53
CA ILE A 157 1.60 -0.02 -8.51
C ILE A 157 2.45 -0.28 -9.75
N ASP A 158 3.75 -0.41 -9.53
CA ASP A 158 4.72 -0.84 -10.53
C ASP A 158 5.17 -2.27 -10.22
N PRO A 159 4.77 -3.26 -11.03
CA PRO A 159 5.13 -4.66 -10.78
C PRO A 159 6.63 -4.95 -10.91
N SER A 160 7.45 -4.05 -11.46
CA SER A 160 8.90 -4.22 -11.53
C SER A 160 9.56 -4.35 -10.15
N TRP A 161 8.96 -3.76 -9.11
CA TRP A 161 9.42 -3.92 -7.73
C TRP A 161 9.41 -5.38 -7.25
N LEU A 162 8.53 -6.23 -7.80
CA LEU A 162 8.40 -7.63 -7.41
C LEU A 162 9.59 -8.48 -7.87
N GLU A 163 10.38 -8.03 -8.85
CA GLU A 163 11.60 -8.71 -9.29
C GLU A 163 12.64 -8.81 -8.17
N THR A 164 12.62 -7.86 -7.24
CA THR A 164 13.56 -7.80 -6.12
C THR A 164 13.03 -8.42 -4.82
N LEU A 165 11.77 -8.84 -4.81
CA LEU A 165 11.13 -9.43 -3.64
C LEU A 165 11.60 -10.88 -3.44
N SER A 166 11.80 -11.30 -2.19
CA SER A 166 12.11 -12.70 -1.90
C SER A 166 10.94 -13.63 -2.26
N ASP A 167 11.21 -14.89 -2.58
CA ASP A 167 10.14 -15.87 -2.85
C ASP A 167 9.21 -16.04 -1.65
N ARG A 168 9.76 -15.96 -0.43
CA ARG A 168 9.00 -16.03 0.81
C ARG A 168 8.00 -14.87 0.92
N ASP A 169 8.44 -13.64 0.67
CA ASP A 169 7.59 -12.46 0.79
C ASP A 169 6.59 -12.37 -0.36
N PHE A 170 6.99 -12.83 -1.56
CA PHE A 170 6.07 -12.96 -2.68
C PHE A 170 4.96 -13.96 -2.37
N ALA A 171 5.31 -15.15 -1.86
CA ALA A 171 4.34 -16.18 -1.46
C ALA A 171 3.42 -15.70 -0.32
N ALA A 172 3.98 -15.01 0.68
CA ALA A 172 3.18 -14.43 1.77
C ALA A 172 2.16 -13.43 1.24
N GLY A 173 2.53 -12.59 0.26
CA GLY A 173 1.61 -11.65 -0.37
C GLY A 173 0.53 -12.33 -1.22
N LEU A 174 0.81 -13.48 -1.82
CA LEU A 174 -0.20 -14.25 -2.56
C LEU A 174 -1.33 -14.78 -1.66
N ALA A 175 -1.12 -14.91 -0.34
CA ALA A 175 -2.19 -15.27 0.58
C ALA A 175 -3.34 -14.23 0.55
N GLU A 176 -3.02 -12.94 0.42
CA GLU A 176 -4.02 -11.88 0.28
C GLU A 176 -4.74 -11.94 -1.07
N VAL A 177 -4.03 -12.33 -2.14
CA VAL A 177 -4.63 -12.57 -3.45
C VAL A 177 -5.62 -13.73 -3.39
N VAL A 178 -5.23 -14.84 -2.75
CA VAL A 178 -6.11 -16.00 -2.52
C VAL A 178 -7.34 -15.61 -1.69
N LYS A 179 -7.16 -14.82 -0.65
CA LYS A 179 -8.25 -14.28 0.17
C LYS A 179 -9.27 -13.53 -0.70
N CYS A 180 -8.81 -12.65 -1.60
CA CYS A 180 -9.70 -11.94 -2.53
C CYS A 180 -10.46 -12.90 -3.44
N GLY A 181 -9.81 -14.00 -3.86
CA GLY A 181 -10.42 -15.06 -4.65
C GLY A 181 -11.58 -15.76 -3.93
N PHE A 182 -11.42 -16.05 -2.64
CA PHE A 182 -12.48 -16.66 -1.83
C PHE A 182 -13.61 -15.70 -1.49
N ILE A 183 -13.29 -14.43 -1.27
CA ILE A 183 -14.29 -13.43 -0.86
C ILE A 183 -15.20 -13.01 -2.01
N ALA A 184 -14.64 -12.73 -3.21
CA ALA A 184 -15.41 -12.01 -4.21
C ALA A 184 -15.05 -12.27 -5.67
N ASP A 185 -13.92 -12.87 -6.01
CA ASP A 185 -13.50 -13.11 -7.40
C ASP A 185 -12.91 -14.50 -7.61
N GLY A 186 -13.79 -15.51 -7.76
CA GLY A 186 -13.39 -16.91 -7.98
C GLY A 186 -12.50 -17.13 -9.21
N GLU A 187 -12.38 -16.17 -10.13
CA GLU A 187 -11.47 -16.28 -11.28
C GLU A 187 -10.01 -16.23 -10.83
N ILE A 188 -9.71 -15.49 -9.76
CA ILE A 188 -8.38 -15.50 -9.12
C ILE A 188 -7.98 -16.94 -8.78
N LEU A 189 -8.88 -17.72 -8.17
CA LEU A 189 -8.59 -19.10 -7.78
C LEU A 189 -8.34 -20.00 -9.00
N LYS A 190 -9.07 -19.79 -10.10
CA LYS A 190 -8.85 -20.54 -11.35
C LYS A 190 -7.52 -20.20 -12.00
N LEU A 191 -7.14 -18.93 -11.98
CA LEU A 191 -5.86 -18.45 -12.54
C LEU A 191 -4.64 -19.04 -11.83
N ILE A 192 -4.73 -19.27 -10.52
CA ILE A 192 -3.64 -19.84 -9.73
C ILE A 192 -3.73 -21.37 -9.58
N ALA A 193 -4.88 -21.98 -9.91
CA ALA A 193 -5.05 -23.41 -9.81
C ALA A 193 -4.00 -24.16 -10.65
N LEU A 194 -3.36 -25.18 -10.04
CA LEU A 194 -2.34 -26.01 -10.67
C LEU A 194 -1.06 -25.25 -11.09
N LYS A 195 -0.86 -24.02 -10.64
CA LYS A 195 0.37 -23.27 -10.90
C LYS A 195 1.29 -23.28 -9.68
N SER A 196 2.57 -23.48 -9.91
CA SER A 196 3.58 -23.30 -8.87
C SER A 196 3.85 -21.82 -8.63
N LEU A 197 4.47 -21.50 -7.49
CA LEU A 197 4.96 -20.15 -7.19
C LEU A 197 5.88 -19.62 -8.29
N VAL A 198 6.73 -20.50 -8.82
CA VAL A 198 7.68 -20.18 -9.89
C VAL A 198 6.93 -19.78 -11.16
N ASP A 199 5.88 -20.52 -11.54
CA ASP A 199 5.08 -20.23 -12.73
C ASP A 199 4.36 -18.88 -12.62
N ILE A 200 3.80 -18.57 -11.44
CA ILE A 200 3.12 -17.30 -11.20
C ILE A 200 4.12 -16.16 -11.30
N ARG A 201 5.26 -16.29 -10.62
CA ARG A 201 6.29 -15.24 -10.59
C ARG A 201 6.95 -15.01 -11.97
N ALA A 202 7.13 -16.06 -12.76
CA ALA A 202 7.71 -15.97 -14.08
C ALA A 202 6.79 -15.30 -15.11
N SER A 203 5.47 -15.28 -14.88
CA SER A 203 4.51 -14.64 -15.76
C SER A 203 4.11 -13.26 -15.25
N ARG A 204 4.74 -12.21 -15.81
CA ARG A 204 4.38 -10.82 -15.52
C ARG A 204 2.90 -10.55 -15.80
N GLU A 205 2.37 -11.08 -16.90
CA GLU A 205 0.97 -10.89 -17.28
C GLU A 205 0.03 -11.47 -16.23
N LEU A 206 0.28 -12.71 -15.78
CA LEU A 206 -0.52 -13.34 -14.74
C LEU A 206 -0.41 -12.59 -13.42
N THR A 207 0.79 -12.20 -13.00
CA THR A 207 1.00 -11.44 -11.77
C THR A 207 0.24 -10.11 -11.80
N VAL A 208 0.30 -9.38 -12.92
CA VAL A 208 -0.44 -8.12 -13.11
C VAL A 208 -1.95 -8.37 -13.05
N GLU A 209 -2.46 -9.41 -13.71
CA GLU A 209 -3.88 -9.73 -13.68
C GLU A 209 -4.35 -10.07 -12.26
N LEU A 210 -3.60 -10.85 -11.51
CA LEU A 210 -3.90 -11.18 -10.11
C LEU A 210 -3.94 -9.92 -9.23
N ILE A 211 -2.98 -8.99 -9.41
CA ILE A 211 -2.97 -7.71 -8.71
C ILE A 211 -4.20 -6.87 -9.09
N GLU A 212 -4.49 -6.73 -10.37
CA GLU A 212 -5.63 -5.94 -10.85
C GLU A 212 -6.98 -6.42 -10.29
N ARG A 213 -7.18 -7.75 -10.27
CA ARG A 213 -8.39 -8.37 -9.73
C ARG A 213 -8.49 -8.17 -8.22
N SER A 214 -7.39 -8.39 -7.50
CA SER A 214 -7.35 -8.22 -6.05
C SER A 214 -7.60 -6.76 -5.64
N VAL A 215 -6.96 -5.81 -6.31
CA VAL A 215 -7.20 -4.36 -6.10
C VAL A 215 -8.67 -4.00 -6.39
N ALA A 216 -9.27 -4.57 -7.43
CA ALA A 216 -10.68 -4.32 -7.74
C ALA A 216 -11.62 -4.87 -6.64
N VAL A 217 -11.30 -6.01 -6.04
CA VAL A 217 -12.02 -6.54 -4.86
C VAL A 217 -11.85 -5.59 -3.68
N LYS A 218 -10.62 -5.24 -3.33
CA LYS A 218 -10.34 -4.35 -2.20
C LYS A 218 -10.99 -2.98 -2.38
N ALA A 219 -10.93 -2.39 -3.56
CA ALA A 219 -11.56 -1.12 -3.89
C ALA A 219 -13.09 -1.14 -3.66
N ARG A 220 -13.76 -2.23 -4.04
CA ARG A 220 -15.20 -2.40 -3.78
C ARG A 220 -15.52 -2.49 -2.30
N VAL A 221 -14.73 -3.26 -1.54
CA VAL A 221 -14.91 -3.40 -0.08
C VAL A 221 -14.74 -2.06 0.59
N VAL A 222 -13.65 -1.34 0.31
CA VAL A 222 -13.36 -0.02 0.91
C VAL A 222 -14.41 1.02 0.52
N SER A 223 -14.88 1.01 -0.74
CA SER A 223 -15.91 1.95 -1.19
C SER A 223 -17.29 1.67 -0.57
N GLY A 224 -17.55 0.42 -0.15
CA GLY A 224 -18.79 0.05 0.54
C GLY A 224 -18.74 0.28 2.04
N ASP A 225 -17.58 0.08 2.67
CA ASP A 225 -17.36 0.25 4.11
C ASP A 225 -15.91 0.72 4.38
N PHE A 226 -15.68 2.01 4.25
CA PHE A 226 -14.36 2.62 4.40
C PHE A 226 -13.68 2.33 5.75
N LYS A 227 -14.47 2.26 6.82
CA LYS A 227 -13.94 2.00 8.16
C LYS A 227 -13.79 0.52 8.46
N GLU A 228 -14.21 -0.36 7.52
CA GLU A 228 -14.31 -1.79 7.72
C GLU A 228 -14.97 -2.11 9.09
N SER A 229 -16.05 -1.36 9.37
CA SER A 229 -16.79 -1.41 10.64
C SER A 229 -17.51 -2.75 10.83
N PHE A 230 -17.76 -3.44 9.75
CA PHE A 230 -18.22 -4.82 9.76
C PHE A 230 -17.00 -5.74 9.64
N GLU A 231 -16.44 -6.15 10.76
CA GLU A 231 -15.47 -7.27 10.82
C GLU A 231 -16.00 -8.58 10.17
N VAL A 232 -17.18 -8.49 9.58
CA VAL A 232 -18.04 -9.57 9.14
C VAL A 232 -17.65 -10.14 7.78
N LEU A 233 -16.84 -9.44 6.95
CA LEU A 233 -16.51 -9.98 5.63
C LEU A 233 -15.61 -11.23 5.68
N GLY A 234 -14.78 -11.39 6.70
CA GLY A 234 -14.02 -12.64 6.90
C GLY A 234 -14.86 -13.75 7.52
N ALA A 235 -15.72 -13.46 8.48
CA ALA A 235 -16.49 -14.44 9.22
C ALA A 235 -17.83 -14.81 8.55
N ALA A 236 -18.56 -13.86 7.95
CA ALA A 236 -19.85 -14.12 7.32
C ALA A 236 -19.72 -14.83 5.97
N VAL A 237 -18.72 -14.48 5.16
CA VAL A 237 -18.49 -15.19 3.89
C VAL A 237 -18.05 -16.63 4.14
N LEU A 238 -17.23 -16.88 5.17
CA LEU A 238 -16.88 -18.24 5.56
C LEU A 238 -18.06 -19.02 6.15
N SER A 239 -18.97 -18.34 6.87
CA SER A 239 -20.16 -19.00 7.44
C SER A 239 -21.27 -19.28 6.41
N GLU A 240 -21.42 -18.46 5.38
CA GLU A 240 -22.41 -18.65 4.32
C GLU A 240 -21.95 -19.57 3.19
N THR A 241 -20.63 -19.61 2.90
CA THR A 241 -20.06 -20.44 1.82
C THR A 241 -19.53 -21.79 2.27
N LEU A 242 -19.35 -22.02 3.58
CA LEU A 242 -18.86 -23.28 4.14
C LEU A 242 -19.69 -23.73 5.37
N PRO A 243 -21.02 -23.96 5.24
CA PRO A 243 -21.81 -24.35 6.40
C PRO A 243 -21.43 -25.71 6.99
N ASP A 244 -20.78 -26.60 6.24
CA ASP A 244 -20.48 -27.97 6.64
C ASP A 244 -19.00 -28.30 6.93
N ALA A 245 -18.06 -27.39 6.63
CA ALA A 245 -16.64 -27.68 6.77
C ALA A 245 -16.07 -27.31 8.15
N VAL A 246 -16.69 -26.39 8.88
CA VAL A 246 -16.19 -25.88 10.17
C VAL A 246 -16.70 -26.73 11.37
N SER A 247 -17.70 -27.59 11.18
CA SER A 247 -18.23 -28.44 12.24
C SER A 247 -17.46 -29.74 12.46
N ARG A 248 -16.34 -29.97 11.78
CA ARG A 248 -15.55 -31.22 11.85
C ARG A 248 -14.07 -31.04 12.17
N VAL A 249 -13.66 -29.90 12.75
CA VAL A 249 -12.31 -29.75 13.28
C VAL A 249 -12.36 -29.46 14.77
#